data_1635abde1b375bef747eb405e44d0918
#
_entry.id   1635abde1b375bef747eb405e44d0918
#
_cell.length_a   1.000
_cell.length_b   1.000
_cell.length_c   1.000
_cell.angle_alpha   90.00
_cell.angle_beta   90.00
_cell.angle_gamma   90.00
#
_symmetry.space_group_name_H-M   'P 1'
#
loop_
_entity.id
_entity.type
_entity.pdbx_description
1 polymer ?
#
loop_
_entity_poly.entity_id
_entity_poly.type
_entity_poly.pdbx_seq_one_letter_code
_entity_poly.pdbx_strand_id
1 'polypeptide(L)'
;METPHQGTALFHLPGLFEFYDLYAAFLPLYRAHREYFYDWCAIGSIYGAPSDCLWAGGRVEYSDRTPHEVLALTREYGISARLTLSNSLLRPEHLTDPDCNALCRLFQEQNDPQNGAIVHAELLTQYLKKNYPSLYLVSSTTKVLTDFNDLQRELARPEFRYVVPDFRLNRAFDRLAALPQSQKDKVEFLCNECCWFGCTERRACYE
;
A
#
# COMPACT_ATOMS: atom_id res chain seq x y z
N MET A 1 29.33 3.92 -16.81
CA MET A 1 28.34 4.74 -17.52
C MET A 1 27.13 4.82 -16.60
N GLU A 2 26.98 5.94 -15.93
CA GLU A 2 25.77 6.20 -15.16
C GLU A 2 24.64 6.53 -16.14
N THR A 3 23.62 5.67 -16.20
CA THR A 3 22.36 6.02 -16.86
C THR A 3 21.73 7.16 -16.06
N PRO A 4 21.33 8.26 -16.70
CA PRO A 4 20.69 9.34 -15.97
C PRO A 4 19.39 8.82 -15.36
N HIS A 5 19.29 8.90 -14.03
CA HIS A 5 18.05 8.59 -13.29
C HIS A 5 17.01 9.65 -13.63
N GLN A 6 16.15 9.36 -14.61
CA GLN A 6 14.99 10.18 -14.90
C GLN A 6 13.83 9.71 -14.02
N GLY A 7 13.64 10.35 -12.88
CA GLY A 7 12.50 10.13 -12.01
C GLY A 7 12.88 9.75 -10.57
N THR A 8 11.91 9.85 -9.69
CA THR A 8 12.03 9.48 -8.29
C THR A 8 11.43 8.10 -8.06
N ALA A 9 12.18 7.19 -7.44
CA ALA A 9 11.66 5.93 -6.96
C ALA A 9 11.00 6.13 -5.59
N LEU A 10 9.71 5.80 -5.49
CA LEU A 10 8.94 5.88 -4.27
C LEU A 10 9.01 4.55 -3.50
N PHE A 11 9.50 4.59 -2.28
CA PHE A 11 9.51 3.44 -1.38
C PHE A 11 8.28 3.50 -0.47
N HIS A 12 7.56 2.40 -0.41
CA HIS A 12 6.38 2.24 0.44
C HIS A 12 6.73 1.27 1.56
N LEU A 13 6.66 1.74 2.80
CA LEU A 13 7.18 1.04 3.98
C LEU A 13 6.03 0.41 4.78
N PRO A 14 6.18 -0.84 5.28
CA PRO A 14 5.15 -1.51 6.08
C PRO A 14 5.15 -1.04 7.53
N GLY A 15 4.09 -1.38 8.27
CA GLY A 15 4.07 -1.26 9.73
C GLY A 15 3.71 0.13 10.24
N LEU A 16 2.72 0.78 9.63
CA LEU A 16 2.26 2.13 10.01
C LEU A 16 1.94 2.24 11.52
N PHE A 17 1.35 1.20 12.08
CA PHE A 17 1.01 1.13 13.50
C PHE A 17 2.06 0.34 14.29
N GLU A 18 2.43 -0.83 13.80
CA GLU A 18 3.32 -1.79 14.47
C GLU A 18 4.74 -1.25 14.65
N PHE A 19 5.25 -0.51 13.67
CA PHE A 19 6.62 0.03 13.69
C PHE A 19 6.67 1.54 13.92
N TYR A 20 5.64 2.09 14.57
CA TYR A 20 5.58 3.53 14.87
C TYR A 20 6.85 4.07 15.51
N ASP A 21 7.35 3.41 16.55
CA ASP A 21 8.55 3.87 17.29
C ASP A 21 9.82 3.83 16.41
N LEU A 22 9.90 2.84 15.51
CA LEU A 22 10.97 2.80 14.51
C LEU A 22 10.90 4.03 13.60
N TYR A 23 9.72 4.37 13.09
CA TYR A 23 9.55 5.54 12.21
C TYR A 23 9.73 6.86 12.95
N ALA A 24 9.28 6.97 14.19
CA ALA A 24 9.50 8.14 15.03
C ALA A 24 11.02 8.40 15.25
N ALA A 25 11.84 7.36 15.32
CA ALA A 25 13.29 7.45 15.40
C ALA A 25 13.95 7.66 14.02
N PHE A 26 13.49 6.94 12.99
CA PHE A 26 14.13 6.91 11.67
C PHE A 26 13.86 8.18 10.83
N LEU A 27 12.64 8.70 10.81
CA LEU A 27 12.27 9.82 9.93
C LEU A 27 13.04 11.11 10.22
N PRO A 28 13.31 11.49 11.50
CA PRO A 28 14.21 12.61 11.80
C PRO A 28 15.61 12.39 11.22
N LEU A 29 16.17 11.20 11.36
CA LEU A 29 17.50 10.85 10.82
C LEU A 29 17.50 10.89 9.29
N TYR A 30 16.47 10.33 8.64
CA TYR A 30 16.31 10.39 7.19
C TYR A 30 16.23 11.82 6.67
N ARG A 31 15.53 12.72 7.38
CA ARG A 31 15.45 14.15 7.04
C ARG A 31 16.79 14.87 7.24
N ALA A 32 17.48 14.60 8.34
CA ALA A 32 18.72 15.27 8.71
C ALA A 32 19.93 14.82 7.87
N HIS A 33 19.90 13.58 7.37
CA HIS A 33 21.04 12.91 6.74
C HIS A 33 20.71 12.42 5.32
N ARG A 34 20.11 13.31 4.51
CA ARG A 34 19.77 12.99 3.12
C ARG A 34 20.98 12.59 2.26
N GLU A 35 22.18 13.05 2.63
CA GLU A 35 23.45 12.75 1.96
C GLU A 35 23.81 11.26 1.95
N TYR A 36 23.18 10.43 2.82
CA TYR A 36 23.34 8.97 2.81
C TYR A 36 22.36 8.23 1.90
N PHE A 37 21.46 8.96 1.25
CA PHE A 37 20.45 8.38 0.36
C PHE A 37 20.60 8.96 -1.04
N TYR A 38 20.35 8.16 -2.05
CA TYR A 38 20.32 8.65 -3.42
C TYR A 38 19.23 9.71 -3.64
N ASP A 39 19.52 10.72 -4.46
CA ASP A 39 18.59 11.81 -4.76
C ASP A 39 17.27 11.34 -5.35
N TRP A 40 17.30 10.23 -6.09
CA TRP A 40 16.12 9.60 -6.68
C TRP A 40 15.30 8.75 -5.71
N CYS A 41 15.77 8.54 -4.48
CA CYS A 41 15.09 7.72 -3.47
C CYS A 41 14.21 8.59 -2.57
N ALA A 42 12.91 8.30 -2.49
CA ALA A 42 11.98 8.98 -1.59
C ALA A 42 11.01 8.00 -0.93
N ILE A 43 10.55 8.33 0.29
CA ILE A 43 9.49 7.59 0.97
C ILE A 43 8.15 8.12 0.47
N GLY A 44 7.40 7.28 -0.25
CA GLY A 44 6.11 7.63 -0.82
C GLY A 44 4.96 7.43 0.16
N SER A 45 5.01 6.39 0.97
CA SER A 45 3.99 6.12 2.00
C SER A 45 4.51 5.18 3.07
N ILE A 46 3.79 5.16 4.21
CA ILE A 46 3.86 4.10 5.21
C ILE A 46 2.47 3.46 5.30
N TYR A 47 2.41 2.12 5.33
CA TYR A 47 1.13 1.41 5.30
C TYR A 47 0.97 0.42 6.46
N GLY A 48 -0.27 0.22 6.90
CA GLY A 48 -0.64 -0.70 7.97
C GLY A 48 -2.10 -0.56 8.33
N ALA A 49 -2.55 -1.31 9.34
CA ALA A 49 -3.88 -1.19 9.90
C ALA A 49 -3.83 -1.42 11.41
N PRO A 50 -4.78 -0.87 12.18
CA PRO A 50 -4.97 -1.27 13.57
C PRO A 50 -5.24 -2.77 13.68
N SER A 51 -4.76 -3.41 14.74
CA SER A 51 -4.87 -4.85 14.94
C SER A 51 -6.30 -5.38 15.09
N ASP A 52 -7.22 -4.50 15.47
CA ASP A 52 -8.66 -4.77 15.68
C ASP A 52 -9.54 -4.36 14.49
N CYS A 53 -8.96 -3.88 13.39
CA CYS A 53 -9.72 -3.45 12.21
C CYS A 53 -10.29 -4.65 11.44
N LEU A 54 -11.63 -4.77 11.41
CA LEU A 54 -12.33 -5.85 10.71
C LEU A 54 -12.00 -5.92 9.20
N TRP A 55 -11.72 -4.78 8.56
CA TRP A 55 -11.39 -4.74 7.14
C TRP A 55 -9.92 -5.01 6.85
N ALA A 56 -9.06 -5.03 7.89
CA ALA A 56 -7.68 -5.41 7.74
C ALA A 56 -7.54 -6.88 7.33
N GLY A 57 -6.42 -7.21 6.76
CA GLY A 57 -6.09 -8.57 6.35
C GLY A 57 -4.59 -8.72 6.16
N GLY A 58 -4.14 -9.95 6.05
CA GLY A 58 -2.73 -10.26 5.97
C GLY A 58 -2.08 -10.32 7.34
N ARG A 59 -0.83 -9.88 7.42
CA ARG A 59 -0.03 -9.93 8.64
C ARG A 59 -0.15 -8.60 9.38
N VAL A 60 -1.00 -8.56 10.38
CA VAL A 60 -1.17 -7.42 11.30
C VAL A 60 -0.68 -7.86 12.67
N GLU A 61 0.27 -7.13 13.24
CA GLU A 61 0.75 -7.34 14.60
C GLU A 61 0.08 -6.35 15.56
N TYR A 62 0.09 -6.67 16.84
CA TYR A 62 -0.48 -5.81 17.87
C TYR A 62 0.26 -4.47 17.93
N SER A 63 -0.52 -3.39 18.06
CA SER A 63 -0.02 -2.06 18.35
C SER A 63 -1.03 -1.31 19.22
N ASP A 64 -0.53 -0.51 20.15
CA ASP A 64 -1.32 0.41 20.98
C ASP A 64 -1.38 1.83 20.40
N ARG A 65 -0.81 2.05 19.22
CA ARG A 65 -0.77 3.37 18.56
C ARG A 65 -2.11 3.74 17.98
N THR A 66 -2.52 4.96 18.25
CA THR A 66 -3.78 5.50 17.74
C THR A 66 -3.68 5.98 16.29
N PRO A 67 -4.78 5.99 15.53
CA PRO A 67 -4.82 6.56 14.19
C PRO A 67 -4.37 8.03 14.13
N HIS A 68 -4.61 8.82 15.18
CA HIS A 68 -4.19 10.22 15.25
C HIS A 68 -2.67 10.37 15.37
N GLU A 69 -2.01 9.51 16.17
CA GLU A 69 -0.54 9.53 16.31
C GLU A 69 0.14 9.20 14.99
N VAL A 70 -0.29 8.14 14.30
CA VAL A 70 0.33 7.74 13.02
C VAL A 70 0.11 8.78 11.92
N LEU A 71 -1.06 9.42 11.87
CA LEU A 71 -1.34 10.50 10.93
C LEU A 71 -0.55 11.77 11.26
N ALA A 72 -0.37 12.11 12.53
CA ALA A 72 0.45 13.25 12.94
C ALA A 72 1.91 13.05 12.51
N LEU A 73 2.47 11.85 12.74
CA LEU A 73 3.83 11.51 12.33
C LEU A 73 3.99 11.59 10.81
N THR A 74 3.14 10.90 10.04
CA THR A 74 3.29 10.88 8.58
C THR A 74 3.11 12.26 7.96
N ARG A 75 2.18 13.08 8.47
CA ARG A 75 1.97 14.46 8.03
C ARG A 75 3.19 15.35 8.32
N GLU A 76 3.82 15.23 9.48
CA GLU A 76 5.01 16.00 9.83
C GLU A 76 6.15 15.83 8.79
N TYR A 77 6.23 14.63 8.21
CA TYR A 77 7.26 14.31 7.21
C TYR A 77 6.76 14.39 5.76
N GLY A 78 5.52 14.80 5.53
CA GLY A 78 4.94 14.88 4.18
C GLY A 78 4.80 13.52 3.50
N ILE A 79 4.57 12.45 4.28
CA ILE A 79 4.49 11.07 3.83
C ILE A 79 3.02 10.63 3.85
N SER A 80 2.56 9.99 2.78
CA SER A 80 1.20 9.42 2.70
C SER A 80 1.04 8.25 3.68
N ALA A 81 -0.05 8.21 4.45
CA ALA A 81 -0.47 7.05 5.21
C ALA A 81 -1.44 6.20 4.40
N ARG A 82 -1.23 4.86 4.38
CA ARG A 82 -2.14 3.93 3.70
C ARG A 82 -2.72 2.92 4.67
N LEU A 83 -4.03 2.81 4.70
CA LEU A 83 -4.71 1.73 5.43
C LEU A 83 -4.60 0.40 4.67
N THR A 84 -4.21 -0.67 5.34
CA THR A 84 -4.19 -2.03 4.76
C THR A 84 -5.53 -2.71 5.03
N LEU A 85 -6.47 -2.56 4.10
CA LEU A 85 -7.83 -3.08 4.18
C LEU A 85 -7.99 -4.26 3.20
N SER A 86 -7.19 -5.30 3.40
CA SER A 86 -7.02 -6.40 2.46
C SER A 86 -7.71 -7.71 2.87
N ASN A 87 -8.70 -7.66 3.77
CA ASN A 87 -9.52 -8.81 4.12
C ASN A 87 -10.29 -9.29 2.87
N SER A 88 -10.03 -10.53 2.43
CA SER A 88 -10.65 -11.16 1.26
C SER A 88 -12.03 -11.74 1.56
N LEU A 89 -12.38 -11.94 2.84
CA LEU A 89 -13.58 -12.64 3.30
C LEU A 89 -14.73 -11.69 3.68
N LEU A 90 -14.63 -10.42 3.28
CA LEU A 90 -15.65 -9.43 3.59
C LEU A 90 -16.99 -9.74 2.94
N ARG A 91 -18.06 -9.49 3.70
CA ARG A 91 -19.46 -9.59 3.29
C ARG A 91 -20.15 -8.22 3.41
N PRO A 92 -21.32 -8.02 2.78
CA PRO A 92 -22.03 -6.75 2.81
C PRO A 92 -22.28 -6.18 4.23
N GLU A 93 -22.58 -7.05 5.20
CA GLU A 93 -22.81 -6.67 6.58
C GLU A 93 -21.57 -6.06 7.25
N HIS A 94 -20.37 -6.47 6.84
CA HIS A 94 -19.12 -5.93 7.37
C HIS A 94 -18.84 -4.48 6.95
N LEU A 95 -19.49 -3.99 5.89
CA LEU A 95 -19.30 -2.62 5.41
C LEU A 95 -19.91 -1.57 6.36
N THR A 96 -20.79 -1.99 7.25
CA THR A 96 -21.45 -1.10 8.23
C THR A 96 -20.68 -0.98 9.54
N ASP A 97 -19.49 -1.63 9.64
CA ASP A 97 -18.66 -1.57 10.83
C ASP A 97 -18.31 -0.12 11.19
N PRO A 98 -18.66 0.35 12.40
CA PRO A 98 -18.52 1.76 12.77
C PRO A 98 -17.06 2.20 12.90
N ASP A 99 -16.19 1.32 13.39
CA ASP A 99 -14.79 1.64 13.68
C ASP A 99 -13.97 1.72 12.39
N CYS A 100 -14.16 0.78 11.47
CA CYS A 100 -13.57 0.82 10.14
C CYS A 100 -14.02 2.06 9.35
N ASN A 101 -15.31 2.43 9.45
CA ASN A 101 -15.82 3.64 8.82
C ASN A 101 -15.28 4.92 9.47
N ALA A 102 -15.15 4.98 10.79
CA ALA A 102 -14.54 6.11 11.49
C ALA A 102 -13.06 6.27 11.09
N LEU A 103 -12.33 5.17 11.00
CA LEU A 103 -10.93 5.15 10.55
C LEU A 103 -10.78 5.71 9.14
N CYS A 104 -11.57 5.24 8.17
CA CYS A 104 -11.54 5.73 6.79
C CYS A 104 -11.90 7.21 6.70
N ARG A 105 -12.87 7.68 7.48
CA ARG A 105 -13.27 9.08 7.56
C ARG A 105 -12.12 9.95 8.06
N LEU A 106 -11.47 9.54 9.14
CA LEU A 106 -10.32 10.26 9.71
C LEU A 106 -9.18 10.40 8.70
N PHE A 107 -8.82 9.30 8.00
CA PHE A 107 -7.77 9.31 6.98
C PHE A 107 -8.13 10.17 5.75
N GLN A 108 -9.41 10.22 5.39
CA GLN A 108 -9.91 11.08 4.32
C GLN A 108 -9.89 12.57 4.71
N GLU A 109 -10.26 12.89 5.94
CA GLU A 109 -10.31 14.28 6.46
C GLU A 109 -8.90 14.86 6.66
N GLN A 110 -7.94 14.06 7.10
CA GLN A 110 -6.55 14.46 7.26
C GLN A 110 -5.71 14.09 6.02
N ASN A 111 -6.10 14.59 4.87
CA ASN A 111 -5.64 14.13 3.55
C ASN A 111 -4.60 15.06 2.90
N ASP A 112 -3.71 15.64 3.67
CA ASP A 112 -2.54 16.40 3.21
C ASP A 112 -1.29 15.94 3.99
N PRO A 113 -0.40 15.13 3.35
CA PRO A 113 -0.51 14.60 1.96
C PRO A 113 -1.67 13.62 1.79
N GLN A 114 -2.07 13.38 0.53
CA GLN A 114 -3.17 12.47 0.21
C GLN A 114 -2.91 11.06 0.73
N ASN A 115 -3.82 10.57 1.56
CA ASN A 115 -3.80 9.22 2.12
C ASN A 115 -4.49 8.20 1.19
N GLY A 116 -4.25 6.91 1.46
CA GLY A 116 -4.79 5.84 0.62
C GLY A 116 -5.23 4.60 1.38
N ALA A 117 -5.78 3.66 0.63
CA ALA A 117 -6.15 2.33 1.15
C ALA A 117 -5.69 1.23 0.19
N ILE A 118 -5.08 0.19 0.75
CA ILE A 118 -4.70 -1.03 0.05
C ILE A 118 -5.85 -2.01 0.20
N VAL A 119 -6.45 -2.45 -0.92
CA VAL A 119 -7.70 -3.24 -0.89
C VAL A 119 -7.59 -4.53 -1.67
N HIS A 120 -8.26 -5.58 -1.18
CA HIS A 120 -8.41 -6.87 -1.86
C HIS A 120 -9.83 -7.04 -2.43
N ALA A 121 -10.84 -6.99 -1.55
CA ALA A 121 -12.21 -7.31 -1.89
C ALA A 121 -12.83 -6.26 -2.82
N GLU A 122 -13.43 -6.70 -3.93
CA GLU A 122 -14.13 -5.82 -4.86
C GLU A 122 -15.28 -5.06 -4.19
N LEU A 123 -15.99 -5.73 -3.30
CA LEU A 123 -17.06 -5.13 -2.50
C LEU A 123 -16.57 -3.89 -1.74
N LEU A 124 -15.40 -4.00 -1.07
CA LEU A 124 -14.80 -2.89 -0.33
C LEU A 124 -14.26 -1.82 -1.28
N THR A 125 -13.68 -2.21 -2.41
CA THR A 125 -13.20 -1.27 -3.44
C THR A 125 -14.31 -0.32 -3.88
N GLN A 126 -15.49 -0.87 -4.22
CA GLN A 126 -16.65 -0.07 -4.64
C GLN A 126 -17.21 0.77 -3.49
N TYR A 127 -17.22 0.24 -2.28
CA TYR A 127 -17.68 0.95 -1.10
C TYR A 127 -16.81 2.17 -0.79
N LEU A 128 -15.48 2.02 -0.75
CA LEU A 128 -14.54 3.10 -0.48
C LEU A 128 -14.59 4.18 -1.56
N LYS A 129 -14.64 3.77 -2.81
CA LYS A 129 -14.74 4.68 -3.94
C LYS A 129 -15.97 5.58 -3.87
N LYS A 130 -17.09 5.06 -3.37
CA LYS A 130 -18.36 5.78 -3.20
C LYS A 130 -18.35 6.69 -1.97
N ASN A 131 -17.88 6.19 -0.83
CA ASN A 131 -18.04 6.82 0.49
C ASN A 131 -16.81 7.63 0.95
N TYR A 132 -15.62 7.29 0.43
CA TYR A 132 -14.33 7.91 0.79
C TYR A 132 -13.50 8.26 -0.45
N PRO A 133 -14.04 9.07 -1.37
CA PRO A 133 -13.44 9.31 -2.69
C PRO A 133 -12.11 10.08 -2.65
N SER A 134 -11.77 10.71 -1.53
CA SER A 134 -10.50 11.40 -1.37
C SER A 134 -9.35 10.44 -1.07
N LEU A 135 -9.63 9.21 -0.62
CA LEU A 135 -8.61 8.18 -0.46
C LEU A 135 -8.25 7.58 -1.83
N TYR A 136 -6.97 7.57 -2.18
CA TYR A 136 -6.57 6.80 -3.35
C TYR A 136 -6.51 5.31 -3.02
N LEU A 137 -6.78 4.46 -4.01
CA LEU A 137 -6.80 3.02 -3.83
C LEU A 137 -5.57 2.34 -4.43
N VAL A 138 -5.11 1.31 -3.75
CA VAL A 138 -4.03 0.42 -4.18
C VAL A 138 -4.57 -1.01 -4.25
N SER A 139 -4.39 -1.68 -5.38
CA SER A 139 -4.74 -3.09 -5.51
C SER A 139 -3.72 -3.96 -4.77
N SER A 140 -4.20 -4.72 -3.78
CA SER A 140 -3.35 -5.48 -2.85
C SER A 140 -2.63 -6.64 -3.51
N THR A 141 -1.38 -6.88 -3.08
CA THR A 141 -0.62 -8.10 -3.43
C THR A 141 -1.29 -9.40 -2.95
N THR A 142 -2.20 -9.31 -1.96
CA THR A 142 -2.95 -10.48 -1.47
C THR A 142 -3.85 -11.09 -2.54
N LYS A 143 -4.16 -10.37 -3.62
CA LYS A 143 -4.85 -10.90 -4.80
C LYS A 143 -4.03 -11.96 -5.55
N VAL A 144 -2.72 -12.02 -5.29
CA VAL A 144 -1.79 -13.01 -5.86
C VAL A 144 -1.89 -13.06 -7.39
N LEU A 145 -1.72 -11.90 -8.04
CA LEU A 145 -1.79 -11.75 -9.50
C LEU A 145 -0.51 -12.34 -10.12
N THR A 146 -0.53 -13.64 -10.41
CA THR A 146 0.61 -14.38 -10.98
C THR A 146 0.59 -14.46 -12.51
N ASP A 147 -0.57 -14.27 -13.12
CA ASP A 147 -0.71 -14.18 -14.58
C ASP A 147 -0.56 -12.73 -15.04
N PHE A 148 0.21 -12.52 -16.08
CA PHE A 148 0.50 -11.17 -16.56
C PHE A 148 -0.71 -10.51 -17.23
N ASN A 149 -1.62 -11.28 -17.83
CA ASN A 149 -2.84 -10.71 -18.42
C ASN A 149 -3.80 -10.25 -17.31
N ASP A 150 -3.81 -10.96 -16.16
CA ASP A 150 -4.54 -10.52 -14.97
C ASP A 150 -3.96 -9.22 -14.44
N LEU A 151 -2.64 -9.12 -14.35
CA LEU A 151 -1.97 -7.87 -13.99
C LEU A 151 -2.33 -6.73 -14.94
N GLN A 152 -2.30 -6.95 -16.26
CA GLN A 152 -2.67 -5.92 -17.23
C GLN A 152 -4.13 -5.46 -17.09
N ARG A 153 -5.05 -6.41 -16.83
CA ARG A 153 -6.45 -6.06 -16.57
C ARG A 153 -6.61 -5.22 -15.32
N GLU A 154 -5.88 -5.55 -14.25
CA GLU A 154 -5.91 -4.78 -13.02
C GLU A 154 -5.27 -3.39 -13.20
N LEU A 155 -4.16 -3.27 -13.93
CA LEU A 155 -3.51 -2.00 -14.26
C LEU A 155 -4.39 -1.08 -15.12
N ALA A 156 -5.28 -1.65 -15.94
CA ALA A 156 -6.20 -0.89 -16.77
C ALA A 156 -7.36 -0.27 -15.97
N ARG A 157 -7.57 -0.70 -14.74
CA ARG A 157 -8.65 -0.19 -13.87
C ARG A 157 -8.33 1.24 -13.40
N PRO A 158 -9.22 2.22 -13.66
CA PRO A 158 -8.96 3.63 -13.35
C PRO A 158 -9.01 3.95 -11.85
N GLU A 159 -9.68 3.11 -11.05
CA GLU A 159 -9.84 3.32 -9.62
C GLU A 159 -8.54 3.12 -8.83
N PHE A 160 -7.57 2.37 -9.34
CA PHE A 160 -6.32 2.13 -8.66
C PHE A 160 -5.24 3.12 -9.09
N ARG A 161 -4.65 3.80 -8.11
CA ARG A 161 -3.42 4.58 -8.31
C ARG A 161 -2.23 3.65 -8.50
N TYR A 162 -2.14 2.56 -7.70
CA TYR A 162 -1.10 1.56 -7.79
C TYR A 162 -1.70 0.15 -7.77
N VAL A 163 -0.97 -0.77 -8.37
CA VAL A 163 -1.28 -2.21 -8.39
C VAL A 163 -0.02 -2.96 -7.97
N VAL A 164 -0.15 -3.79 -6.94
CA VAL A 164 0.95 -4.61 -6.43
C VAL A 164 0.85 -6.02 -7.00
N PRO A 165 1.63 -6.38 -8.04
CA PRO A 165 1.63 -7.73 -8.59
C PRO A 165 2.20 -8.74 -7.60
N ASP A 166 2.01 -10.02 -7.89
CA ASP A 166 2.78 -11.05 -7.22
C ASP A 166 4.28 -10.89 -7.54
N PHE A 167 5.13 -11.03 -6.54
CA PHE A 167 6.59 -10.83 -6.66
C PHE A 167 7.26 -11.70 -7.72
N ARG A 168 6.64 -12.82 -8.14
CA ARG A 168 7.12 -13.67 -9.23
C ARG A 168 7.13 -12.95 -10.58
N LEU A 169 6.31 -11.92 -10.75
CA LEU A 169 6.28 -11.10 -11.97
C LEU A 169 7.35 -10.00 -11.98
N ASN A 170 8.04 -9.74 -10.88
CA ASN A 170 9.08 -8.70 -10.81
C ASN A 170 10.23 -8.90 -11.81
N ARG A 171 10.45 -10.14 -12.29
CA ARG A 171 11.48 -10.48 -13.28
C ARG A 171 10.96 -10.64 -14.71
N ALA A 172 9.71 -10.35 -14.97
CA ALA A 172 9.13 -10.41 -16.32
C ALA A 172 9.51 -9.15 -17.14
N PHE A 173 10.80 -8.85 -17.23
CA PHE A 173 11.33 -7.57 -17.72
C PHE A 173 10.82 -7.21 -19.12
N ASP A 174 10.84 -8.15 -20.07
CA ASP A 174 10.39 -7.87 -21.44
C ASP A 174 8.90 -7.50 -21.49
N ARG A 175 8.09 -8.21 -20.72
CA ARG A 175 6.64 -7.95 -20.63
C ARG A 175 6.35 -6.65 -19.91
N LEU A 176 7.06 -6.36 -18.81
CA LEU A 176 6.95 -5.09 -18.06
C LEU A 176 7.41 -3.92 -18.93
N ALA A 177 8.50 -4.08 -19.69
CA ALA A 177 9.00 -3.05 -20.61
C ALA A 177 8.00 -2.73 -21.73
N ALA A 178 7.20 -3.71 -22.16
CA ALA A 178 6.20 -3.55 -23.22
C ALA A 178 4.91 -2.85 -22.74
N LEU A 179 4.71 -2.66 -21.43
CA LEU A 179 3.53 -1.94 -20.91
C LEU A 179 3.54 -0.48 -21.37
N PRO A 180 2.36 0.12 -21.61
CA PRO A 180 2.25 1.57 -21.79
C PRO A 180 2.76 2.32 -20.55
N GLN A 181 3.33 3.51 -20.71
CA GLN A 181 3.89 4.29 -19.60
C GLN A 181 2.87 4.51 -18.48
N SER A 182 1.62 4.84 -18.83
CA SER A 182 0.53 5.01 -17.86
C SER A 182 0.22 3.78 -17.00
N GLN A 183 0.56 2.58 -17.47
CA GLN A 183 0.46 1.35 -16.69
C GLN A 183 1.73 1.09 -15.88
N LYS A 184 2.92 1.38 -16.46
CA LYS A 184 4.20 1.29 -15.72
C LYS A 184 4.19 2.15 -14.46
N ASP A 185 3.66 3.36 -14.57
CA ASP A 185 3.58 4.33 -13.46
C ASP A 185 2.67 3.85 -12.30
N LYS A 186 1.83 2.85 -12.56
CA LYS A 186 0.95 2.25 -11.56
C LYS A 186 1.54 1.00 -10.89
N VAL A 187 2.63 0.40 -11.41
CA VAL A 187 3.17 -0.83 -10.84
C VAL A 187 3.96 -0.53 -9.58
N GLU A 188 3.57 -1.18 -8.47
CA GLU A 188 4.29 -1.12 -7.20
C GLU A 188 4.87 -2.51 -6.89
N PHE A 189 6.19 -2.65 -6.91
CA PHE A 189 6.87 -3.94 -6.76
C PHE A 189 7.14 -4.26 -5.28
N LEU A 190 6.96 -5.53 -4.91
CA LEU A 190 7.46 -6.06 -3.64
C LEU A 190 8.98 -6.26 -3.73
N CYS A 191 9.75 -5.51 -2.95
CA CYS A 191 11.20 -5.64 -2.88
C CYS A 191 11.63 -6.71 -1.86
N ASN A 192 10.88 -6.85 -0.76
CA ASN A 192 11.12 -7.82 0.30
C ASN A 192 9.91 -8.73 0.46
N GLU A 193 10.09 -10.02 0.21
CA GLU A 193 9.04 -11.02 0.40
C GLU A 193 9.59 -12.21 1.17
N CYS A 194 8.85 -12.66 2.18
CA CYS A 194 9.25 -13.81 3.00
C CYS A 194 8.81 -15.16 2.41
N CYS A 195 7.91 -15.15 1.42
CA CYS A 195 7.55 -16.37 0.70
C CYS A 195 8.65 -16.79 -0.25
N TRP A 196 8.95 -18.10 -0.31
CA TRP A 196 9.85 -18.56 -1.35
C TRP A 196 9.21 -18.49 -2.73
N PHE A 197 10.06 -18.37 -3.75
CA PHE A 197 9.64 -18.12 -5.12
C PHE A 197 8.66 -19.15 -5.69
N GLY A 198 8.74 -20.41 -5.28
CA GLY A 198 7.86 -21.49 -5.71
C GLY A 198 6.63 -21.74 -4.81
N CYS A 199 6.35 -20.88 -3.83
CA CYS A 199 5.24 -21.08 -2.90
C CYS A 199 3.89 -21.10 -3.63
N THR A 200 3.13 -22.18 -3.52
CA THR A 200 1.77 -22.35 -4.07
C THR A 200 0.70 -21.92 -3.08
N GLU A 201 1.04 -21.85 -1.78
CA GLU A 201 0.09 -21.63 -0.68
C GLU A 201 -0.10 -20.15 -0.34
N ARG A 202 0.56 -19.24 -1.06
CA ARG A 202 0.55 -17.81 -0.75
C ARG A 202 -0.86 -17.24 -0.61
N ARG A 203 -1.79 -17.66 -1.48
CA ARG A 203 -3.17 -17.18 -1.44
C ARG A 203 -3.86 -17.65 -0.16
N ALA A 204 -3.75 -18.94 0.17
CA ALA A 204 -4.33 -19.50 1.39
C ALA A 204 -3.75 -18.90 2.68
N CYS A 205 -2.51 -18.43 2.65
CA CYS A 205 -1.91 -17.72 3.80
C CYS A 205 -2.53 -16.35 4.08
N TYR A 206 -3.27 -15.78 3.13
CA TYR A 206 -3.98 -14.50 3.30
C TYR A 206 -5.46 -14.66 3.63
N GLU A 207 -6.02 -15.86 3.46
CA GLU A 207 -7.39 -16.25 3.79
C GLU A 207 -7.49 -16.90 5.18
#